data_940b33ec43d8894214d93667baf286cb
#
_entry.id   940b33ec43d8894214d93667baf286cb
#
_cell.length_a   1.000
_cell.length_b   1.000
_cell.length_c   1.000
_cell.angle_alpha   90.00
_cell.angle_beta   90.00
_cell.angle_gamma   90.00
#
_symmetry.space_group_name_H-M   'P 1'
#
loop_
_entity.id
_entity.type
_entity.pdbx_description
1 polymer ?
#
loop_
_entity_poly.entity_id
_entity_poly.type
_entity_poly.pdbx_seq_one_letter_code
_entity_poly.pdbx_strand_id
1 'polypeptide(L)'
;MNLYRKVEKFNLKRLGIIFVLLLVITSIGYGKRQFLSVGTAPPGGAFFVVGSAIAQVVNDNLGDLSWQVSAEATKGTQENIRRLRSGELDFALANAAISYFAVRGQGAWKEEYPVRAIMTLAPNVALFLTRRSSNIKKIIDLKGNRVVVGPAGAGFEYFLKPILQAHGVSYKDFNPLYNTQLGSVDMLADGSAKAAFLGGAVPTASIVQAAAAHDIFFIPFDEKAKEQLFENYPFFASATIPANTYRNQLQPFEGMNVGSMHLVTSADVDEEKVYHFTKILYEHRHQVVKKHPAGRAINPKNIVKNTGTPFHPGAIRYYIDIGIWPEGQ
;
A
#
# COMPACT_ATOMS: atom_id res chain seq x y z
N MET A 1 -18.52 75.91 25.02
CA MET A 1 -17.78 75.40 23.85
C MET A 1 -16.72 74.35 24.22
N ASN A 2 -16.54 73.94 25.48
CA ASN A 2 -15.47 73.00 25.89
C ASN A 2 -15.90 71.58 26.29
N LEU A 3 -17.22 71.34 26.49
CA LEU A 3 -17.68 69.99 26.85
C LEU A 3 -17.88 69.07 25.64
N TYR A 4 -18.33 69.58 24.52
CA TYR A 4 -18.52 68.78 23.29
C TYR A 4 -17.22 68.19 22.72
N ARG A 5 -16.11 68.94 22.80
CA ARG A 5 -14.81 68.45 22.35
C ARG A 5 -14.20 67.32 23.19
N LYS A 6 -14.63 67.18 24.46
CA LYS A 6 -14.12 66.14 25.38
C LYS A 6 -14.84 64.82 25.19
N VAL A 7 -16.11 64.85 24.80
CA VAL A 7 -16.93 63.66 24.53
C VAL A 7 -16.54 63.01 23.22
N GLU A 8 -16.28 63.80 22.17
CA GLU A 8 -15.80 63.23 20.88
C GLU A 8 -14.44 62.54 21.00
N LYS A 9 -13.50 63.15 21.70
CA LYS A 9 -12.15 62.52 21.90
C LYS A 9 -12.18 61.27 22.73
N PHE A 10 -13.13 61.12 23.63
CA PHE A 10 -13.28 59.90 24.45
C PHE A 10 -13.93 58.74 23.67
N ASN A 11 -14.86 59.04 22.79
CA ASN A 11 -15.48 58.02 21.91
C ASN A 11 -14.52 57.54 20.81
N LEU A 12 -13.68 58.42 20.21
CA LEU A 12 -12.71 57.98 19.19
C LEU A 12 -11.64 57.08 19.78
N LYS A 13 -11.16 57.34 21.01
CA LYS A 13 -10.17 56.45 21.64
C LYS A 13 -10.76 55.08 21.99
N ARG A 14 -12.01 55.01 22.45
CA ARG A 14 -12.69 53.73 22.69
C ARG A 14 -13.01 52.99 21.41
N LEU A 15 -13.43 53.65 20.34
CA LEU A 15 -13.59 53.05 19.04
C LEU A 15 -12.28 52.50 18.49
N GLY A 16 -11.15 53.22 18.62
CA GLY A 16 -9.84 52.76 18.21
C GLY A 16 -9.38 51.50 18.97
N ILE A 17 -9.61 51.46 20.29
CA ILE A 17 -9.27 50.27 21.12
C ILE A 17 -10.14 49.07 20.75
N ILE A 18 -11.44 49.25 20.50
CA ILE A 18 -12.35 48.20 20.06
C ILE A 18 -11.97 47.68 18.67
N PHE A 19 -11.54 48.56 17.74
CA PHE A 19 -11.09 48.19 16.43
C PHE A 19 -9.77 47.42 16.44
N VAL A 20 -8.82 47.80 17.32
CA VAL A 20 -7.56 47.08 17.53
C VAL A 20 -7.84 45.71 18.20
N LEU A 21 -8.76 45.61 19.17
CA LEU A 21 -9.14 44.34 19.76
C LEU A 21 -9.84 43.43 18.75
N LEU A 22 -10.71 43.93 17.87
CA LEU A 22 -11.33 43.19 16.76
C LEU A 22 -10.29 42.70 15.75
N LEU A 23 -9.27 43.50 15.41
CA LEU A 23 -8.15 43.11 14.53
C LEU A 23 -7.27 42.02 15.16
N VAL A 24 -7.06 42.05 16.50
CA VAL A 24 -6.31 41.00 17.21
C VAL A 24 -7.11 39.69 17.28
N ILE A 25 -8.42 39.73 17.39
CA ILE A 25 -9.27 38.53 17.43
C ILE A 25 -9.38 37.88 16.05
N THR A 26 -9.29 38.64 14.96
CA THR A 26 -9.28 38.08 13.59
C THR A 26 -7.93 37.47 13.17
N SER A 27 -6.86 37.70 13.94
CA SER A 27 -5.54 37.08 13.75
C SER A 27 -5.38 35.78 14.56
N ILE A 28 -6.39 35.31 15.30
CA ILE A 28 -6.41 33.93 15.83
C ILE A 28 -6.56 33.04 14.58
N GLY A 29 -5.41 32.57 14.16
CA GLY A 29 -5.20 31.94 12.89
C GLY A 29 -6.21 30.82 12.59
N TYR A 30 -6.98 30.99 11.53
CA TYR A 30 -7.38 29.86 10.72
C TYR A 30 -6.09 29.21 10.21
N GLY A 31 -5.58 28.24 10.93
CA GLY A 31 -4.47 27.40 10.49
C GLY A 31 -4.81 26.95 9.06
N LYS A 32 -4.00 27.38 8.09
CA LYS A 32 -4.26 27.03 6.68
C LYS A 32 -4.38 25.52 6.58
N ARG A 33 -5.56 25.04 6.20
CA ARG A 33 -5.85 23.61 6.07
C ARG A 33 -4.82 22.99 5.15
N GLN A 34 -4.11 21.97 5.62
CA GLN A 34 -3.13 21.25 4.82
C GLN A 34 -3.79 20.05 4.17
N PHE A 35 -3.72 19.97 2.85
CA PHE A 35 -4.22 18.82 2.09
C PHE A 35 -3.11 17.79 1.98
N LEU A 36 -3.41 16.56 2.32
CA LEU A 36 -2.50 15.43 2.24
C LEU A 36 -3.12 14.36 1.34
N SER A 37 -2.28 13.71 0.56
CA SER A 37 -2.69 12.67 -0.38
C SER A 37 -2.12 11.31 0.01
N VAL A 38 -2.93 10.26 -0.21
CA VAL A 38 -2.51 8.85 -0.07
C VAL A 38 -2.72 8.15 -1.41
N GLY A 39 -1.66 7.94 -2.17
CA GLY A 39 -1.70 7.16 -3.41
C GLY A 39 -2.03 5.70 -3.14
N THR A 40 -2.94 5.11 -3.91
CA THR A 40 -3.42 3.74 -3.68
C THR A 40 -3.13 2.82 -4.87
N ALA A 41 -4.17 2.30 -5.51
CA ALA A 41 -4.12 1.45 -6.70
C ALA A 41 -5.46 1.55 -7.45
N PRO A 42 -5.65 0.86 -8.57
CA PRO A 42 -6.94 0.84 -9.22
C PRO A 42 -8.06 0.36 -8.28
N PRO A 43 -9.27 0.92 -8.39
CA PRO A 43 -10.43 0.46 -7.64
C PRO A 43 -10.68 -1.05 -7.80
N GLY A 44 -11.24 -1.67 -6.76
CA GLY A 44 -11.52 -3.12 -6.72
C GLY A 44 -10.38 -3.97 -6.13
N GLY A 45 -9.17 -3.43 -5.95
CA GLY A 45 -8.06 -4.10 -5.28
C GLY A 45 -7.94 -3.73 -3.79
N ALA A 46 -7.31 -4.60 -2.99
CA ALA A 46 -7.11 -4.39 -1.55
C ALA A 46 -6.33 -3.11 -1.24
N PHE A 47 -5.37 -2.72 -2.06
CA PHE A 47 -4.60 -1.49 -1.90
C PHE A 47 -5.48 -0.25 -1.95
N PHE A 48 -6.47 -0.22 -2.86
CA PHE A 48 -7.42 0.90 -2.92
C PHE A 48 -8.29 0.96 -1.66
N VAL A 49 -8.86 -0.17 -1.24
CA VAL A 49 -9.75 -0.22 -0.07
C VAL A 49 -9.02 0.13 1.22
N VAL A 50 -7.82 -0.45 1.42
CA VAL A 50 -7.00 -0.19 2.61
C VAL A 50 -6.52 1.26 2.65
N GLY A 51 -6.05 1.81 1.53
CA GLY A 51 -5.61 3.20 1.45
C GLY A 51 -6.75 4.19 1.71
N SER A 52 -7.93 3.92 1.15
CA SER A 52 -9.13 4.72 1.45
C SER A 52 -9.52 4.64 2.94
N ALA A 53 -9.41 3.44 3.54
CA ALA A 53 -9.65 3.26 4.97
C ALA A 53 -8.65 4.03 5.84
N ILE A 54 -7.36 4.03 5.47
CA ILE A 54 -6.30 4.77 6.16
C ILE A 54 -6.58 6.28 6.10
N ALA A 55 -6.84 6.83 4.91
CA ALA A 55 -7.13 8.25 4.74
C ALA A 55 -8.35 8.68 5.58
N GLN A 56 -9.41 7.88 5.58
CA GLN A 56 -10.60 8.15 6.37
C GLN A 56 -10.32 8.08 7.87
N VAL A 57 -9.62 7.04 8.35
CA VAL A 57 -9.28 6.89 9.78
C VAL A 57 -8.44 8.06 10.27
N VAL A 58 -7.48 8.53 9.47
CA VAL A 58 -6.71 9.73 9.84
C VAL A 58 -7.61 10.96 9.89
N ASN A 59 -8.47 11.20 8.89
CA ASN A 59 -9.40 12.33 8.90
C ASN A 59 -10.36 12.33 10.11
N ASP A 60 -10.85 11.15 10.50
CA ASP A 60 -11.82 11.01 11.59
C ASP A 60 -11.17 11.23 12.97
N ASN A 61 -9.84 11.28 13.08
CA ASN A 61 -9.11 11.31 14.34
C ASN A 61 -7.99 12.38 14.39
N LEU A 62 -8.14 13.49 13.69
CA LEU A 62 -7.10 14.53 13.54
C LEU A 62 -6.78 15.30 14.84
N GLY A 63 -7.69 15.35 15.80
CA GLY A 63 -7.55 16.24 16.96
C GLY A 63 -7.44 17.71 16.51
N ASP A 64 -6.38 18.40 16.94
CA ASP A 64 -6.13 19.81 16.62
C ASP A 64 -5.42 20.03 15.27
N LEU A 65 -5.11 18.97 14.56
CA LEU A 65 -4.40 19.07 13.25
C LEU A 65 -5.35 19.57 12.17
N SER A 66 -4.93 20.62 11.46
CA SER A 66 -5.69 21.20 10.35
C SER A 66 -5.40 20.48 9.02
N TRP A 67 -5.55 19.14 9.00
CA TRP A 67 -5.35 18.34 7.79
C TRP A 67 -6.67 17.98 7.11
N GLN A 68 -6.55 17.64 5.83
CA GLN A 68 -7.55 16.90 5.07
C GLN A 68 -6.82 15.87 4.23
N VAL A 69 -7.04 14.60 4.51
CA VAL A 69 -6.37 13.48 3.83
C VAL A 69 -7.29 12.88 2.78
N SER A 70 -6.82 12.73 1.55
CA SER A 70 -7.56 12.11 0.45
C SER A 70 -6.83 10.86 -0.05
N ALA A 71 -7.59 9.81 -0.35
CA ALA A 71 -7.09 8.65 -1.06
C ALA A 71 -7.22 8.87 -2.56
N GLU A 72 -6.13 8.66 -3.30
CA GLU A 72 -6.10 8.81 -4.76
C GLU A 72 -5.95 7.45 -5.43
N ALA A 73 -6.85 7.15 -6.37
CA ALA A 73 -6.70 6.01 -7.26
C ALA A 73 -5.54 6.24 -8.23
N THR A 74 -4.61 5.29 -8.31
CA THR A 74 -3.44 5.34 -9.17
C THR A 74 -3.31 4.04 -9.98
N LYS A 75 -2.30 3.94 -10.82
CA LYS A 75 -1.96 2.68 -11.51
C LYS A 75 -1.26 1.66 -10.58
N GLY A 76 -0.92 2.05 -9.36
CA GLY A 76 -0.26 1.21 -8.35
C GLY A 76 1.15 1.66 -8.00
N THR A 77 1.93 0.75 -7.41
CA THR A 77 3.17 1.06 -6.70
C THR A 77 4.20 1.84 -7.52
N GLN A 78 4.43 1.50 -8.78
CA GLN A 78 5.42 2.22 -9.58
C GLN A 78 5.07 3.69 -9.79
N GLU A 79 3.80 3.99 -10.07
CA GLU A 79 3.32 5.37 -10.20
C GLU A 79 3.42 6.08 -8.85
N ASN A 80 3.00 5.43 -7.78
CA ASN A 80 3.04 6.00 -6.43
C ASN A 80 4.45 6.43 -6.05
N ILE A 81 5.45 5.59 -6.29
CA ILE A 81 6.86 5.90 -5.98
C ILE A 81 7.36 7.10 -6.79
N ARG A 82 6.99 7.20 -8.08
CA ARG A 82 7.35 8.37 -8.90
C ARG A 82 6.69 9.65 -8.39
N ARG A 83 5.42 9.57 -8.03
CA ARG A 83 4.63 10.72 -7.55
C ARG A 83 5.04 11.15 -6.13
N LEU A 84 5.49 10.22 -5.27
CA LEU A 84 6.13 10.57 -3.99
C LEU A 84 7.42 11.38 -4.21
N ARG A 85 8.26 10.95 -5.17
CA ARG A 85 9.49 11.66 -5.51
C ARG A 85 9.24 13.06 -6.07
N SER A 86 8.22 13.23 -6.90
CA SER A 86 7.86 14.55 -7.46
C SER A 86 7.11 15.45 -6.47
N GLY A 87 6.77 14.96 -5.27
CA GLY A 87 5.98 15.69 -4.29
C GLY A 87 4.50 15.82 -4.63
N GLU A 88 4.01 15.06 -5.61
CA GLU A 88 2.59 15.00 -5.98
C GLU A 88 1.76 14.15 -4.99
N LEU A 89 2.42 13.27 -4.23
CA LEU A 89 1.82 12.49 -3.15
C LEU A 89 2.62 12.70 -1.87
N ASP A 90 1.93 12.81 -0.74
CA ASP A 90 2.57 12.83 0.59
C ASP A 90 2.84 11.41 1.09
N PHE A 91 1.87 10.52 0.93
CA PHE A 91 1.90 9.12 1.34
C PHE A 91 1.42 8.23 0.22
N ALA A 92 1.75 6.94 0.29
CA ALA A 92 1.21 5.98 -0.66
C ALA A 92 1.20 4.55 -0.09
N LEU A 93 0.37 3.70 -0.64
CA LEU A 93 0.53 2.26 -0.52
C LEU A 93 1.47 1.75 -1.61
N ALA A 94 2.39 0.90 -1.21
CA ALA A 94 3.36 0.28 -2.10
C ALA A 94 3.52 -1.22 -1.80
N ASN A 95 3.96 -1.98 -2.79
CA ASN A 95 4.42 -3.36 -2.60
C ASN A 95 5.90 -3.33 -2.20
N ALA A 96 6.25 -4.07 -1.15
CA ALA A 96 7.60 -4.08 -0.57
C ALA A 96 8.69 -4.49 -1.56
N ALA A 97 8.41 -5.44 -2.46
CA ALA A 97 9.37 -5.83 -3.48
C ALA A 97 9.71 -4.68 -4.43
N ILE A 98 8.68 -3.95 -4.88
CA ILE A 98 8.87 -2.83 -5.81
C ILE A 98 9.62 -1.69 -5.12
N SER A 99 9.29 -1.40 -3.85
CA SER A 99 10.00 -0.42 -3.02
C SER A 99 11.47 -0.83 -2.80
N TYR A 100 11.72 -2.11 -2.53
CA TYR A 100 13.07 -2.66 -2.37
C TYR A 100 13.99 -2.36 -3.56
N PHE A 101 13.50 -2.58 -4.77
CA PHE A 101 14.26 -2.28 -5.99
C PHE A 101 14.36 -0.76 -6.25
N ALA A 102 13.32 0.01 -5.93
CA ALA A 102 13.30 1.45 -6.14
C ALA A 102 14.34 2.19 -5.28
N VAL A 103 14.47 1.85 -4.01
CA VAL A 103 15.47 2.47 -3.11
C VAL A 103 16.91 2.12 -3.46
N ARG A 104 17.12 1.14 -4.35
CA ARG A 104 18.44 0.69 -4.82
C ARG A 104 18.73 1.04 -6.28
N GLY A 105 17.79 1.71 -6.96
CA GLY A 105 17.94 2.01 -8.39
C GLY A 105 18.08 0.77 -9.28
N GLN A 106 17.49 -0.36 -8.87
CA GLN A 106 17.66 -1.65 -9.52
C GLN A 106 16.45 -2.05 -10.39
N GLY A 107 16.65 -2.99 -11.31
CA GLY A 107 15.61 -3.45 -12.23
C GLY A 107 15.31 -2.40 -13.31
N ALA A 108 14.07 -1.94 -13.42
CA ALA A 108 13.68 -0.89 -14.36
C ALA A 108 13.85 0.53 -13.79
N TRP A 109 14.27 0.67 -12.53
CA TRP A 109 14.59 1.96 -11.93
C TRP A 109 15.97 2.42 -12.40
N LYS A 110 16.07 3.65 -12.94
CA LYS A 110 17.33 4.19 -13.47
C LYS A 110 18.22 4.83 -12.40
N GLU A 111 17.66 5.07 -11.23
CA GLU A 111 18.29 5.76 -10.11
C GLU A 111 17.58 5.37 -8.81
N GLU A 112 18.19 5.67 -7.69
CA GLU A 112 17.60 5.46 -6.36
C GLU A 112 16.46 6.45 -6.13
N TYR A 113 15.36 5.95 -5.56
CA TYR A 113 14.19 6.75 -5.18
C TYR A 113 14.16 6.94 -3.67
N PRO A 114 13.90 8.15 -3.15
CA PRO A 114 13.95 8.46 -1.73
C PRO A 114 12.73 7.92 -0.96
N VAL A 115 12.34 6.68 -1.21
CA VAL A 115 11.19 6.05 -0.55
C VAL A 115 11.57 5.63 0.86
N ARG A 116 10.67 5.87 1.82
CA ARG A 116 10.78 5.44 3.21
C ARG A 116 9.51 4.71 3.64
N ALA A 117 9.68 3.60 4.34
CA ALA A 117 8.57 2.88 4.94
C ALA A 117 8.06 3.64 6.18
N ILE A 118 6.74 3.64 6.33
CA ILE A 118 6.07 4.09 7.56
C ILE A 118 5.61 2.85 8.33
N MET A 119 4.88 1.95 7.65
CA MET A 119 4.38 0.71 8.24
C MET A 119 4.46 -0.43 7.24
N THR A 120 4.87 -1.60 7.71
CA THR A 120 4.61 -2.86 7.01
C THR A 120 3.19 -3.31 7.34
N LEU A 121 2.39 -3.50 6.31
CA LEU A 121 0.98 -3.87 6.40
C LEU A 121 0.75 -5.35 6.02
N ALA A 122 -0.43 -5.66 5.49
CA ALA A 122 -0.82 -7.02 5.18
C ALA A 122 0.10 -7.70 4.15
N PRO A 123 0.35 -9.01 4.30
CA PRO A 123 0.99 -9.79 3.26
C PRO A 123 0.24 -9.65 1.93
N ASN A 124 0.99 -9.52 0.85
CA ASN A 124 0.47 -9.62 -0.50
C ASN A 124 0.68 -11.06 -0.98
N VAL A 125 -0.28 -11.92 -0.68
CA VAL A 125 -0.21 -13.34 -1.04
C VAL A 125 -0.63 -13.48 -2.49
N ALA A 126 0.28 -13.94 -3.32
CA ALA A 126 0.04 -14.13 -4.74
C ALA A 126 0.30 -15.59 -5.15
N LEU A 127 -0.35 -16.00 -6.21
CA LEU A 127 -0.27 -17.34 -6.74
C LEU A 127 -0.57 -17.36 -8.25
N PHE A 128 -0.12 -18.40 -8.91
CA PHE A 128 -0.61 -18.75 -10.23
C PHE A 128 -1.89 -19.55 -10.14
N LEU A 129 -2.87 -19.14 -10.89
CA LEU A 129 -4.20 -19.71 -10.98
C LEU A 129 -4.47 -20.20 -12.39
N THR A 130 -5.07 -21.36 -12.51
CA THR A 130 -5.51 -21.93 -13.78
C THR A 130 -6.85 -22.64 -13.62
N ARG A 131 -7.51 -22.96 -14.72
CA ARG A 131 -8.65 -23.91 -14.70
C ARG A 131 -8.11 -25.32 -14.55
N ARG A 132 -8.76 -26.15 -13.73
CA ARG A 132 -8.34 -27.55 -13.52
C ARG A 132 -8.23 -28.35 -14.83
N SER A 133 -9.04 -27.99 -15.82
CA SER A 133 -9.01 -28.61 -17.16
C SER A 133 -7.84 -28.20 -18.05
N SER A 134 -6.98 -27.27 -17.61
CA SER A 134 -5.88 -26.72 -18.44
C SER A 134 -4.67 -27.65 -18.58
N ASN A 135 -4.55 -28.69 -17.74
CA ASN A 135 -3.38 -29.56 -17.60
C ASN A 135 -2.10 -28.88 -17.09
N ILE A 136 -2.15 -27.60 -16.69
CA ILE A 136 -1.04 -26.90 -16.06
C ILE A 136 -1.01 -27.27 -14.57
N LYS A 137 0.04 -27.95 -14.11
CA LYS A 137 0.17 -28.44 -12.74
C LYS A 137 1.36 -27.85 -11.98
N LYS A 138 2.37 -27.35 -12.71
CA LYS A 138 3.59 -26.77 -12.19
C LYS A 138 3.90 -25.45 -12.91
N ILE A 139 4.72 -24.61 -12.32
CA ILE A 139 5.09 -23.33 -12.95
C ILE A 139 5.85 -23.54 -14.27
N ILE A 140 6.62 -24.62 -14.39
CA ILE A 140 7.30 -24.96 -15.65
C ILE A 140 6.33 -25.20 -16.81
N ASP A 141 5.10 -25.66 -16.53
CA ASP A 141 4.06 -25.91 -17.53
C ASP A 141 3.47 -24.63 -18.14
N LEU A 142 3.83 -23.46 -17.60
CA LEU A 142 3.47 -22.17 -18.20
C LEU A 142 4.11 -21.94 -19.57
N LYS A 143 5.23 -22.66 -19.89
CA LYS A 143 5.93 -22.53 -21.17
C LYS A 143 5.01 -22.79 -22.35
N GLY A 144 5.10 -21.92 -23.37
CA GLY A 144 4.25 -21.98 -24.57
C GLY A 144 2.81 -21.51 -24.39
N ASN A 145 2.37 -21.23 -23.17
CA ASN A 145 1.00 -20.83 -22.88
C ASN A 145 0.80 -19.31 -22.83
N ARG A 146 -0.45 -18.86 -22.92
CA ARG A 146 -0.86 -17.47 -22.67
C ARG A 146 -1.11 -17.31 -21.17
N VAL A 147 -0.34 -16.42 -20.53
CA VAL A 147 -0.36 -16.23 -19.07
C VAL A 147 -0.57 -14.75 -18.74
N VAL A 148 -1.58 -14.42 -17.96
CA VAL A 148 -1.77 -13.04 -17.48
C VAL A 148 -0.81 -12.79 -16.32
N VAL A 149 0.00 -11.73 -16.45
CA VAL A 149 1.10 -11.39 -15.52
C VAL A 149 0.80 -10.12 -14.71
N GLY A 150 -0.45 -9.69 -14.67
CA GLY A 150 -0.89 -8.48 -13.98
C GLY A 150 -1.03 -7.26 -14.89
N PRO A 151 -1.42 -6.09 -14.33
CA PRO A 151 -1.61 -4.87 -15.12
C PRO A 151 -0.29 -4.31 -15.65
N ALA A 152 -0.31 -3.82 -16.88
CA ALA A 152 0.84 -3.16 -17.46
C ALA A 152 1.26 -1.93 -16.63
N GLY A 153 2.55 -1.80 -16.33
CA GLY A 153 3.10 -0.67 -15.57
C GLY A 153 2.81 -0.67 -14.08
N ALA A 154 2.20 -1.73 -13.54
CA ALA A 154 1.96 -1.88 -12.09
C ALA A 154 3.21 -2.34 -11.32
N GLY A 155 4.22 -2.87 -12.02
CA GLY A 155 5.49 -3.30 -11.44
C GLY A 155 5.51 -4.77 -10.97
N PHE A 156 4.54 -5.58 -11.41
CA PHE A 156 4.50 -7.01 -11.04
C PHE A 156 5.76 -7.77 -11.46
N GLU A 157 6.44 -7.32 -12.51
CA GLU A 157 7.69 -7.89 -12.99
C GLU A 157 8.81 -7.95 -11.93
N TYR A 158 8.79 -7.03 -10.95
CA TYR A 158 9.81 -6.97 -9.90
C TYR A 158 9.81 -8.20 -8.98
N PHE A 159 8.65 -8.78 -8.72
CA PHE A 159 8.55 -10.02 -7.94
C PHE A 159 8.29 -11.25 -8.83
N LEU A 160 7.61 -11.08 -9.96
CA LEU A 160 7.27 -12.20 -10.83
C LEU A 160 8.49 -12.76 -11.59
N LYS A 161 9.40 -11.88 -12.06
CA LYS A 161 10.65 -12.34 -12.72
C LYS A 161 11.50 -13.23 -11.81
N PRO A 162 11.86 -12.83 -10.57
CA PRO A 162 12.57 -13.72 -9.65
C PRO A 162 11.85 -15.06 -9.42
N ILE A 163 10.53 -15.03 -9.23
CA ILE A 163 9.72 -16.24 -9.05
C ILE A 163 9.85 -17.18 -10.25
N LEU A 164 9.61 -16.67 -11.44
CA LEU A 164 9.71 -17.47 -12.67
C LEU A 164 11.11 -18.04 -12.85
N GLN A 165 12.16 -17.22 -12.68
CA GLN A 165 13.55 -17.62 -12.81
C GLN A 165 13.92 -18.76 -11.84
N ALA A 166 13.50 -18.69 -10.59
CA ALA A 166 13.71 -19.74 -9.60
C ALA A 166 13.05 -21.07 -9.99
N HIS A 167 12.01 -21.02 -10.85
CA HIS A 167 11.32 -22.20 -11.40
C HIS A 167 11.79 -22.56 -12.83
N GLY A 168 12.89 -21.99 -13.33
CA GLY A 168 13.42 -22.28 -14.68
C GLY A 168 12.53 -21.77 -15.82
N VAL A 169 11.77 -20.71 -15.59
CA VAL A 169 10.89 -20.05 -16.57
C VAL A 169 11.28 -18.58 -16.72
N SER A 170 11.16 -18.05 -17.91
CA SER A 170 11.33 -16.63 -18.20
C SER A 170 10.14 -16.07 -18.99
N TYR A 171 10.05 -14.75 -19.09
CA TYR A 171 9.00 -14.09 -19.89
C TYR A 171 9.08 -14.42 -21.39
N LYS A 172 10.22 -14.99 -21.86
CA LYS A 172 10.40 -15.42 -23.25
C LYS A 172 9.83 -16.82 -23.51
N ASP A 173 9.57 -17.59 -22.45
CA ASP A 173 9.13 -18.99 -22.56
C ASP A 173 7.61 -19.11 -22.69
N PHE A 174 6.84 -18.03 -22.52
CA PHE A 174 5.38 -18.00 -22.64
C PHE A 174 4.90 -16.68 -23.27
N ASN A 175 3.61 -16.56 -23.58
CA ASN A 175 3.01 -15.34 -24.09
C ASN A 175 2.42 -14.51 -22.94
N PRO A 176 3.11 -13.47 -22.44
CA PRO A 176 2.61 -12.64 -21.34
C PRO A 176 1.44 -11.77 -21.82
N LEU A 177 0.34 -11.81 -21.07
CA LEU A 177 -0.83 -10.95 -21.25
C LEU A 177 -0.93 -10.00 -20.07
N TYR A 178 -1.39 -8.79 -20.31
CA TYR A 178 -1.50 -7.75 -19.28
C TYR A 178 -2.96 -7.36 -19.10
N ASN A 179 -3.48 -7.54 -17.89
CA ASN A 179 -4.83 -7.12 -17.54
C ASN A 179 -4.95 -6.84 -16.04
N THR A 180 -6.04 -6.19 -15.63
CA THR A 180 -6.43 -6.08 -14.22
C THR A 180 -6.70 -7.46 -13.64
N GLN A 181 -6.73 -7.60 -12.32
CA GLN A 181 -7.02 -8.90 -11.71
C GLN A 181 -8.42 -9.43 -12.09
N LEU A 182 -9.43 -8.56 -12.17
CA LEU A 182 -10.77 -8.94 -12.63
C LEU A 182 -10.76 -9.35 -14.10
N GLY A 183 -10.18 -8.55 -14.98
CA GLY A 183 -10.04 -8.90 -16.40
C GLY A 183 -9.22 -10.18 -16.63
N SER A 184 -8.30 -10.52 -15.72
CA SER A 184 -7.58 -11.80 -15.77
C SER A 184 -8.50 -13.00 -15.50
N VAL A 185 -9.48 -12.83 -14.60
CA VAL A 185 -10.50 -13.85 -14.33
C VAL A 185 -11.37 -14.08 -15.58
N ASP A 186 -11.79 -13.00 -16.25
CA ASP A 186 -12.56 -13.08 -17.49
C ASP A 186 -11.78 -13.79 -18.59
N MET A 187 -10.48 -13.50 -18.74
CA MET A 187 -9.60 -14.17 -19.70
C MET A 187 -9.36 -15.66 -19.40
N LEU A 188 -9.39 -16.06 -18.13
CA LEU A 188 -9.39 -17.49 -17.76
C LEU A 188 -10.71 -18.14 -18.09
N ALA A 189 -11.82 -17.43 -17.89
CA ALA A 189 -13.18 -17.92 -18.13
C ALA A 189 -13.43 -18.20 -19.62
N ASP A 190 -13.06 -17.30 -20.50
CA ASP A 190 -13.25 -17.42 -21.96
C ASP A 190 -12.14 -18.24 -22.65
N GLY A 191 -11.09 -18.62 -21.92
CA GLY A 191 -9.96 -19.41 -22.43
C GLY A 191 -8.93 -18.60 -23.23
N SER A 192 -9.03 -17.28 -23.30
CA SER A 192 -8.02 -16.41 -23.90
C SER A 192 -6.71 -16.41 -23.13
N ALA A 193 -6.73 -16.76 -21.85
CA ALA A 193 -5.55 -17.10 -21.05
C ALA A 193 -5.66 -18.53 -20.48
N LYS A 194 -4.51 -19.20 -20.30
CA LYS A 194 -4.45 -20.54 -19.68
C LYS A 194 -4.11 -20.48 -18.20
N ALA A 195 -3.40 -19.46 -17.77
CA ALA A 195 -3.07 -19.18 -16.37
C ALA A 195 -3.06 -17.67 -16.11
N ALA A 196 -3.20 -17.30 -14.86
CA ALA A 196 -3.07 -15.91 -14.42
C ALA A 196 -2.32 -15.85 -13.09
N PHE A 197 -1.48 -14.81 -12.93
CA PHE A 197 -0.87 -14.48 -11.65
C PHE A 197 -1.75 -13.44 -10.94
N LEU A 198 -2.34 -13.86 -9.84
CA LEU A 198 -3.26 -13.06 -9.03
C LEU A 198 -2.79 -12.99 -7.59
N GLY A 199 -3.18 -11.96 -6.87
CA GLY A 199 -2.83 -11.85 -5.47
C GLY A 199 -3.32 -10.59 -4.79
N GLY A 200 -3.10 -10.55 -3.48
CA GLY A 200 -3.51 -9.46 -2.61
C GLY A 200 -3.61 -9.90 -1.16
N ALA A 201 -4.32 -9.11 -0.34
CA ALA A 201 -4.72 -9.54 0.99
C ALA A 201 -5.76 -10.67 0.87
N VAL A 202 -5.55 -11.73 1.63
CA VAL A 202 -6.44 -12.93 1.63
C VAL A 202 -7.67 -12.66 2.51
N PRO A 203 -8.89 -12.99 2.04
CA PRO A 203 -9.24 -13.49 0.71
C PRO A 203 -9.18 -12.40 -0.37
N THR A 204 -8.63 -12.75 -1.54
CA THR A 204 -8.54 -11.83 -2.68
C THR A 204 -9.82 -11.88 -3.51
N ALA A 205 -10.46 -10.72 -3.75
CA ALA A 205 -11.77 -10.65 -4.40
C ALA A 205 -11.82 -11.30 -5.79
N SER A 206 -10.78 -11.08 -6.62
CA SER A 206 -10.68 -11.70 -7.95
C SER A 206 -10.59 -13.23 -7.88
N ILE A 207 -9.89 -13.78 -6.88
CA ILE A 207 -9.79 -15.23 -6.68
C ILE A 207 -11.12 -15.80 -6.17
N VAL A 208 -11.82 -15.05 -5.29
CA VAL A 208 -13.19 -15.44 -4.87
C VAL A 208 -14.11 -15.54 -6.07
N GLN A 209 -14.08 -14.56 -6.97
CA GLN A 209 -14.88 -14.56 -8.20
C GLN A 209 -14.51 -15.75 -9.12
N ALA A 210 -13.22 -15.97 -9.35
CA ALA A 210 -12.75 -17.09 -10.17
C ALA A 210 -13.21 -18.43 -9.62
N ALA A 211 -13.05 -18.64 -8.30
CA ALA A 211 -13.45 -19.88 -7.62
C ALA A 211 -14.98 -20.09 -7.58
N ALA A 212 -15.76 -19.01 -7.55
CA ALA A 212 -17.21 -19.09 -7.61
C ALA A 212 -17.72 -19.50 -8.99
N ALA A 213 -17.08 -19.05 -10.06
CA ALA A 213 -17.50 -19.25 -11.44
C ALA A 213 -16.94 -20.54 -12.06
N HIS A 214 -15.74 -20.98 -11.65
CA HIS A 214 -15.00 -22.06 -12.33
C HIS A 214 -14.34 -23.02 -11.33
N ASP A 215 -14.06 -24.25 -11.80
CA ASP A 215 -13.19 -25.18 -11.10
C ASP A 215 -11.73 -24.78 -11.35
N ILE A 216 -11.17 -24.08 -10.37
CA ILE A 216 -9.83 -23.53 -10.42
C ILE A 216 -8.82 -24.45 -9.76
N PHE A 217 -7.56 -24.30 -10.17
CA PHE A 217 -6.41 -24.97 -9.60
C PHE A 217 -5.32 -23.95 -9.25
N PHE A 218 -4.85 -23.98 -8.02
CA PHE A 218 -3.70 -23.19 -7.56
C PHE A 218 -2.42 -23.95 -7.92
N ILE A 219 -1.60 -23.35 -8.76
CA ILE A 219 -0.34 -23.95 -9.20
C ILE A 219 0.67 -23.82 -8.06
N PRO A 220 1.19 -24.91 -7.48
CA PRO A 220 2.10 -24.85 -6.36
C PRO A 220 3.46 -24.25 -6.78
N PHE A 221 4.09 -23.58 -5.83
CA PHE A 221 5.49 -23.21 -5.94
C PHE A 221 6.38 -24.40 -5.55
N ASP A 222 7.51 -24.55 -6.23
CA ASP A 222 8.54 -25.53 -5.88
C ASP A 222 9.21 -25.11 -4.56
N GLU A 223 9.39 -26.05 -3.62
CA GLU A 223 9.95 -25.77 -2.29
C GLU A 223 11.37 -25.20 -2.38
N LYS A 224 12.24 -25.83 -3.23
CA LYS A 224 13.61 -25.37 -3.41
C LYS A 224 13.67 -23.96 -4.01
N ALA A 225 12.74 -23.65 -4.93
CA ALA A 225 12.62 -22.30 -5.47
C ALA A 225 12.17 -21.28 -4.42
N LYS A 226 11.25 -21.65 -3.52
CA LYS A 226 10.84 -20.79 -2.40
C LYS A 226 12.00 -20.52 -1.44
N GLU A 227 12.74 -21.55 -1.03
CA GLU A 227 13.93 -21.41 -0.17
C GLU A 227 14.92 -20.42 -0.77
N GLN A 228 15.29 -20.60 -2.03
CA GLN A 228 16.18 -19.70 -2.74
C GLN A 228 15.67 -18.25 -2.80
N LEU A 229 14.37 -18.05 -2.98
CA LEU A 229 13.77 -16.72 -3.02
C LEU A 229 13.81 -16.05 -1.64
N PHE A 230 13.55 -16.80 -0.56
CA PHE A 230 13.55 -16.27 0.81
C PHE A 230 14.95 -15.91 1.30
N GLU A 231 15.98 -16.64 0.84
CA GLU A 231 17.38 -16.33 1.14
C GLU A 231 17.86 -15.06 0.42
N ASN A 232 17.43 -14.87 -0.84
CA ASN A 232 17.93 -13.78 -1.66
C ASN A 232 17.17 -12.46 -1.51
N TYR A 233 15.93 -12.49 -1.02
CA TYR A 233 15.07 -11.31 -1.00
C TYR A 233 14.27 -11.20 0.30
N PRO A 234 14.48 -10.16 1.13
CA PRO A 234 13.83 -10.01 2.43
C PRO A 234 12.32 -9.72 2.35
N PHE A 235 11.81 -9.42 1.17
CA PHE A 235 10.40 -9.17 0.96
C PHE A 235 9.58 -10.42 0.62
N PHE A 236 10.22 -11.53 0.25
CA PHE A 236 9.54 -12.82 0.11
C PHE A 236 9.43 -13.52 1.47
N ALA A 237 8.34 -14.20 1.68
CA ALA A 237 8.11 -15.03 2.85
C ALA A 237 7.05 -16.09 2.57
N SER A 238 7.05 -17.18 3.34
CA SER A 238 5.96 -18.14 3.32
C SER A 238 4.63 -17.49 3.71
N ALA A 239 3.55 -17.91 3.10
CA ALA A 239 2.20 -17.46 3.42
C ALA A 239 1.19 -18.56 3.10
N THR A 240 0.53 -19.05 4.15
CA THR A 240 -0.50 -20.08 4.01
C THR A 240 -1.87 -19.45 3.76
N ILE A 241 -2.58 -19.92 2.76
CA ILE A 241 -4.00 -19.64 2.55
C ILE A 241 -4.77 -20.75 3.30
N PRO A 242 -5.53 -20.43 4.36
CA PRO A 242 -6.26 -21.42 5.13
C PRO A 242 -7.24 -22.22 4.27
N ALA A 243 -7.50 -23.47 4.64
CA ALA A 243 -8.53 -24.28 4.01
C ALA A 243 -9.89 -23.55 4.03
N ASN A 244 -10.70 -23.79 3.02
CA ASN A 244 -12.04 -23.19 2.86
C ASN A 244 -12.04 -21.66 2.71
N THR A 245 -10.89 -21.03 2.40
CA THR A 245 -10.83 -19.61 2.05
C THR A 245 -11.52 -19.33 0.71
N TYR A 246 -11.37 -20.24 -0.24
CA TYR A 246 -12.01 -20.17 -1.55
C TYR A 246 -12.87 -21.41 -1.80
N ARG A 247 -13.87 -21.29 -2.66
CA ARG A 247 -14.75 -22.41 -3.02
C ARG A 247 -13.93 -23.59 -3.54
N ASN A 248 -14.22 -24.79 -3.06
CA ASN A 248 -13.56 -26.06 -3.41
C ASN A 248 -12.06 -26.15 -2.99
N GLN A 249 -11.55 -25.20 -2.23
CA GLN A 249 -10.21 -25.29 -1.64
C GLN A 249 -10.32 -25.96 -0.26
N LEU A 250 -10.35 -27.28 -0.22
CA LEU A 250 -10.58 -28.08 0.99
C LEU A 250 -9.33 -28.21 1.89
N GLN A 251 -8.14 -27.98 1.34
CA GLN A 251 -6.87 -28.07 2.07
C GLN A 251 -6.21 -26.68 2.12
N PRO A 252 -5.37 -26.41 3.14
CA PRO A 252 -4.52 -25.24 3.12
C PRO A 252 -3.66 -25.20 1.85
N PHE A 253 -3.35 -24.01 1.34
CA PHE A 253 -2.45 -23.85 0.22
C PHE A 253 -1.24 -23.06 0.66
N GLU A 254 -0.06 -23.65 0.47
CA GLU A 254 1.22 -22.97 0.76
C GLU A 254 1.57 -22.03 -0.39
N GLY A 255 1.18 -20.79 -0.21
CA GLY A 255 1.47 -19.68 -1.10
C GLY A 255 2.73 -18.93 -0.70
N MET A 256 2.87 -17.75 -1.27
CA MET A 256 4.01 -16.87 -0.99
C MET A 256 3.55 -15.43 -0.85
N ASN A 257 4.05 -14.76 0.19
CA ASN A 257 4.03 -13.30 0.26
C ASN A 257 5.06 -12.76 -0.72
N VAL A 258 4.62 -12.02 -1.74
CA VAL A 258 5.45 -11.48 -2.81
C VAL A 258 5.81 -10.01 -2.61
N GLY A 259 5.94 -9.62 -1.37
CA GLY A 259 6.14 -8.24 -0.91
C GLY A 259 4.88 -7.71 -0.24
N SER A 260 4.94 -7.57 1.10
CA SER A 260 3.84 -7.01 1.89
C SER A 260 3.40 -5.66 1.35
N MET A 261 2.14 -5.32 1.55
CA MET A 261 1.68 -3.96 1.43
C MET A 261 2.44 -3.09 2.42
N HIS A 262 2.93 -1.94 1.99
CA HIS A 262 3.56 -0.93 2.82
C HIS A 262 2.76 0.36 2.75
N LEU A 263 2.69 1.09 3.86
CA LEU A 263 2.49 2.53 3.85
C LEU A 263 3.87 3.17 3.74
N VAL A 264 4.07 4.00 2.73
CA VAL A 264 5.35 4.64 2.41
C VAL A 264 5.18 6.15 2.18
N THR A 265 6.31 6.87 2.25
CA THR A 265 6.42 8.30 1.95
C THR A 265 7.77 8.59 1.29
N SER A 266 8.04 9.85 0.90
CA SER A 266 9.38 10.31 0.52
C SER A 266 10.24 10.59 1.76
N ALA A 267 11.56 10.43 1.63
CA ALA A 267 12.51 10.86 2.67
C ALA A 267 12.44 12.36 2.98
N ASP A 268 11.95 13.16 2.03
CA ASP A 268 11.88 14.61 2.12
C ASP A 268 10.63 15.13 2.84
N VAL A 269 9.70 14.24 3.20
CA VAL A 269 8.50 14.63 3.95
C VAL A 269 8.87 14.93 5.40
N ASP A 270 8.28 15.99 5.92
CA ASP A 270 8.54 16.49 7.27
C ASP A 270 8.36 15.41 8.35
N GLU A 271 9.31 15.34 9.29
CA GLU A 271 9.34 14.29 10.33
C GLU A 271 8.14 14.36 11.27
N GLU A 272 7.72 15.58 11.68
CA GLU A 272 6.54 15.76 12.53
C GLU A 272 5.26 15.30 11.82
N LYS A 273 5.16 15.60 10.52
CA LYS A 273 4.02 15.14 9.71
C LYS A 273 3.94 13.62 9.71
N VAL A 274 5.04 12.93 9.46
CA VAL A 274 5.08 11.46 9.44
C VAL A 274 4.85 10.88 10.83
N TYR A 275 5.42 11.49 11.87
CA TYR A 275 5.18 11.07 13.25
C TYR A 275 3.69 11.12 13.60
N HIS A 276 3.03 12.25 13.37
CA HIS A 276 1.61 12.41 13.68
C HIS A 276 0.71 11.50 12.84
N PHE A 277 1.00 11.36 11.56
CA PHE A 277 0.25 10.44 10.69
C PHE A 277 0.37 8.99 11.19
N THR A 278 1.58 8.56 11.53
CA THR A 278 1.88 7.23 12.08
C THR A 278 1.14 6.99 13.39
N LYS A 279 1.20 7.95 14.30
CA LYS A 279 0.53 7.94 15.61
C LYS A 279 -0.97 7.78 15.47
N ILE A 280 -1.62 8.66 14.72
CA ILE A 280 -3.07 8.64 14.52
C ILE A 280 -3.50 7.30 13.94
N LEU A 281 -2.83 6.85 12.88
CA LEU A 281 -3.19 5.59 12.25
C LEU A 281 -3.01 4.39 13.18
N TYR A 282 -1.93 4.34 13.94
CA TYR A 282 -1.66 3.22 14.86
C TYR A 282 -2.60 3.20 16.04
N GLU A 283 -2.85 4.32 16.68
CA GLU A 283 -3.76 4.43 17.83
C GLU A 283 -5.20 4.06 17.43
N HIS A 284 -5.62 4.41 16.24
CA HIS A 284 -6.96 4.14 15.72
C HIS A 284 -7.06 2.96 14.74
N ARG A 285 -6.04 2.09 14.69
CA ARG A 285 -5.92 0.94 13.75
C ARG A 285 -7.11 0.00 13.75
N HIS A 286 -7.82 -0.13 14.88
CA HIS A 286 -9.03 -0.95 14.99
C HIS A 286 -10.16 -0.48 14.04
N GLN A 287 -10.18 0.81 13.68
CA GLN A 287 -11.12 1.36 12.71
C GLN A 287 -10.80 0.89 11.28
N VAL A 288 -9.52 0.69 10.94
CA VAL A 288 -9.12 0.10 9.65
C VAL A 288 -9.60 -1.34 9.55
N VAL A 289 -9.49 -2.12 10.65
CA VAL A 289 -9.99 -3.52 10.70
C VAL A 289 -11.49 -3.61 10.41
N LYS A 290 -12.28 -2.66 10.89
CA LYS A 290 -13.73 -2.61 10.63
C LYS A 290 -14.04 -2.40 9.14
N LYS A 291 -13.15 -1.76 8.39
CA LYS A 291 -13.32 -1.46 6.96
C LYS A 291 -12.74 -2.58 6.07
N HIS A 292 -11.62 -3.18 6.48
CA HIS A 292 -10.99 -4.27 5.73
C HIS A 292 -10.16 -5.18 6.67
N PRO A 293 -10.29 -6.52 6.56
CA PRO A 293 -9.55 -7.47 7.40
C PRO A 293 -8.03 -7.30 7.38
N ALA A 294 -7.45 -6.78 6.30
CA ALA A 294 -6.02 -6.46 6.19
C ALA A 294 -5.54 -5.47 7.28
N GLY A 295 -6.43 -4.67 7.86
CA GLY A 295 -6.12 -3.81 9.00
C GLY A 295 -5.57 -4.55 10.22
N ARG A 296 -5.82 -5.86 10.37
CA ARG A 296 -5.23 -6.69 11.44
C ARG A 296 -3.71 -6.75 11.38
N ALA A 297 -3.12 -6.46 10.22
CA ALA A 297 -1.68 -6.36 10.06
C ALA A 297 -1.08 -5.12 10.73
N ILE A 298 -1.89 -4.13 11.08
CA ILE A 298 -1.43 -2.96 11.87
C ILE A 298 -1.33 -3.39 13.35
N ASN A 299 -0.26 -4.11 13.66
CA ASN A 299 0.03 -4.61 15.02
C ASN A 299 1.54 -4.45 15.33
N PRO A 300 1.93 -4.41 16.62
CA PRO A 300 3.31 -4.08 17.03
C PRO A 300 4.41 -4.88 16.35
N LYS A 301 4.18 -6.17 16.14
CA LYS A 301 5.19 -7.06 15.57
C LYS A 301 5.35 -6.91 14.05
N ASN A 302 4.27 -6.54 13.37
CA ASN A 302 4.27 -6.52 11.91
C ASN A 302 4.65 -5.14 11.33
N ILE A 303 4.17 -4.04 11.94
CA ILE A 303 4.37 -2.70 11.36
C ILE A 303 5.83 -2.28 11.28
N VAL A 304 6.68 -2.76 12.17
CA VAL A 304 8.13 -2.49 12.23
C VAL A 304 8.97 -3.52 11.49
N LYS A 305 8.34 -4.49 10.81
CA LYS A 305 9.05 -5.55 10.12
C LYS A 305 9.87 -5.00 8.96
N ASN A 306 11.19 -5.26 9.00
CA ASN A 306 12.09 -4.89 7.92
C ASN A 306 11.82 -5.73 6.66
N THR A 307 11.62 -5.08 5.54
CA THR A 307 11.42 -5.71 4.22
C THR A 307 12.41 -5.15 3.18
N GLY A 308 13.49 -4.49 3.67
CA GLY A 308 14.55 -3.93 2.84
C GLY A 308 14.27 -2.52 2.31
N THR A 309 13.19 -1.87 2.73
CA THR A 309 12.95 -0.43 2.52
C THR A 309 13.22 0.31 3.84
N PRO A 310 14.13 1.29 3.89
CA PRO A 310 14.42 2.04 5.12
C PRO A 310 13.17 2.71 5.67
N PHE A 311 13.04 2.76 6.99
CA PHE A 311 11.94 3.47 7.63
C PHE A 311 12.19 4.99 7.67
N HIS A 312 11.10 5.75 7.71
CA HIS A 312 11.13 7.20 7.86
C HIS A 312 11.43 7.58 9.33
N PRO A 313 12.31 8.59 9.60
CA PRO A 313 12.66 9.00 10.96
C PRO A 313 11.44 9.29 11.85
N GLY A 314 10.42 9.97 11.34
CA GLY A 314 9.18 10.26 12.09
C GLY A 314 8.40 9.00 12.50
N ALA A 315 8.39 7.96 11.66
CA ALA A 315 7.79 6.69 12.03
C ALA A 315 8.62 5.94 13.08
N ILE A 316 9.95 5.91 12.92
CA ILE A 316 10.88 5.32 13.88
C ILE A 316 10.71 5.97 15.25
N ARG A 317 10.70 7.31 15.32
CA ARG A 317 10.54 8.06 16.56
C ARG A 317 9.24 7.67 17.28
N TYR A 318 8.12 7.61 16.57
CA TYR A 318 6.88 7.17 17.18
C TYR A 318 6.97 5.72 17.73
N TYR A 319 7.60 4.81 16.99
CA TYR A 319 7.75 3.42 17.43
C TYR A 319 8.70 3.25 18.62
N ILE A 320 9.71 4.11 18.74
CA ILE A 320 10.56 4.20 19.92
C ILE A 320 9.75 4.70 21.13
N ASP A 321 8.96 5.78 20.96
CA ASP A 321 8.15 6.36 22.03
C ASP A 321 7.15 5.38 22.63
N ILE A 322 6.63 4.44 21.83
CA ILE A 322 5.71 3.39 22.32
C ILE A 322 6.40 2.04 22.59
N GLY A 323 7.73 1.98 22.54
CA GLY A 323 8.54 0.82 22.93
C GLY A 323 8.42 -0.40 22.03
N ILE A 324 8.15 -0.23 20.72
CA ILE A 324 8.01 -1.36 19.79
C ILE A 324 9.08 -1.39 18.69
N TRP A 325 9.94 -0.38 18.61
CA TRP A 325 11.03 -0.39 17.63
C TRP A 325 12.06 -1.46 17.98
N PRO A 326 12.44 -2.37 17.05
CA PRO A 326 13.41 -3.44 17.35
C PRO A 326 14.81 -2.87 17.62
N GLU A 327 15.48 -3.41 18.62
CA GLU A 327 16.90 -3.08 18.88
C GLU A 327 17.77 -3.53 17.70
N GLY A 328 18.65 -2.64 17.24
CA GLY A 328 19.62 -2.93 16.17
C GLY A 328 19.08 -2.89 14.73
N GLN A 329 17.87 -2.36 14.52
CA GLN A 329 17.31 -2.17 13.18
C GLN A 329 17.57 -0.77 12.62
#